data_e45128ce656632fd1f9a3e6c61e3dbf4
#
_entry.id   e45128ce656632fd1f9a3e6c61e3dbf4
#
_cell.length_a   1.000
_cell.length_b   1.000
_cell.length_c   1.000
_cell.angle_alpha   90.00
_cell.angle_beta   90.00
_cell.angle_gamma   90.00
#
_symmetry.space_group_name_H-M   'P 1'
#
loop_
_entity.id
_entity.type
_entity.pdbx_description
1 polymer ?
#
loop_
_entity_poly.entity_id
_entity_poly.type
_entity_poly.pdbx_seq_one_letter_code
_entity_poly.pdbx_strand_id
1 'polypeptide(L)'
;MIKQTLIILAPFFIAALLYFLGAPDGLNPNAWLYFCIFMGMIIGLILEPVPSGLIALSALVLCIALKIGASSEVASANKAISWGLSGYANKTVWLVFVAFILGLGYEKSLLGKRIALLLIRFLGQTPLGLGYAIGLSELCLAPFIPSNSARSGGILYPIVSSIPPLMGSTPNNNPDKIGAYLMWVALASTCITSSMFLTALAPNPLAMEIATKMGVNKISWFSWFLAFLPCGVVLILLVPLLAYKTCKPTLKGSKEVSLWAKKELESMGRFSLKEILMLSLTLLALLGWIFGKPLGLHASATALITMVLMAFCKIVSYEDIIKNKSAFNIFLLLGSLLTMAGGLKNVGFLNFIGNAAQNFLEHANLDPLIAVLFIVALFYLSHYFFASITAHVSALFALFVGIGSHIQGVNLQELSLFLMLSLGIMGILTPYGTGPSTIYYGSGYIPSKDFWKWGFIFGFLYLVVFLSVCAPWVKFIAYRWL
;
A
#
# COMPACT_ATOMS: atom_id res chain seq x y z
N MET A 1 -15.76 -26.52 9.09
CA MET A 1 -15.96 -26.05 10.45
C MET A 1 -14.68 -26.08 11.27
N ILE A 2 -14.10 -27.27 11.55
CA ILE A 2 -12.85 -27.41 12.37
C ILE A 2 -11.70 -26.54 11.85
N LYS A 3 -11.39 -26.55 10.55
CA LYS A 3 -10.32 -25.73 9.95
C LYS A 3 -10.51 -24.23 10.15
N GLN A 4 -11.73 -23.73 10.02
CA GLN A 4 -12.04 -22.31 10.27
C GLN A 4 -11.90 -21.94 11.75
N THR A 5 -12.36 -22.81 12.65
CA THR A 5 -12.20 -22.61 14.09
C THR A 5 -10.71 -22.55 14.49
N LEU A 6 -9.88 -23.42 13.93
CA LEU A 6 -8.42 -23.43 14.17
C LEU A 6 -7.77 -22.11 13.70
N ILE A 7 -8.15 -21.60 12.54
CA ILE A 7 -7.61 -20.33 12.00
C ILE A 7 -8.03 -19.13 12.88
N ILE A 8 -9.26 -19.14 13.44
CA ILE A 8 -9.72 -18.11 14.37
C ILE A 8 -8.98 -18.16 15.71
N LEU A 9 -8.67 -19.35 16.20
CA LEU A 9 -8.01 -19.53 17.49
C LEU A 9 -6.49 -19.38 17.44
N ALA A 10 -5.86 -19.54 16.27
CA ALA A 10 -4.41 -19.48 16.10
C ALA A 10 -3.76 -18.18 16.65
N PRO A 11 -4.31 -16.96 16.41
CA PRO A 11 -3.77 -15.73 16.98
C PRO A 11 -3.73 -15.72 18.51
N PHE A 12 -4.79 -16.23 19.15
CA PHE A 12 -4.88 -16.31 20.61
C PHE A 12 -3.94 -17.36 21.18
N PHE A 13 -3.85 -18.50 20.51
CA PHE A 13 -2.94 -19.57 20.91
C PHE A 13 -1.48 -19.13 20.86
N ILE A 14 -1.06 -18.45 19.77
CA ILE A 14 0.31 -17.96 19.63
C ILE A 14 0.61 -16.88 20.66
N ALA A 15 -0.32 -15.94 20.89
CA ALA A 15 -0.17 -14.93 21.93
C ALA A 15 0.00 -15.56 23.33
N ALA A 16 -0.82 -16.56 23.66
CA ALA A 16 -0.72 -17.29 24.91
C ALA A 16 0.58 -18.10 25.02
N LEU A 17 0.97 -18.80 23.94
CA LEU A 17 2.22 -19.56 23.90
C LEU A 17 3.42 -18.65 24.17
N LEU A 18 3.51 -17.50 23.50
CA LEU A 18 4.57 -16.52 23.74
C LEU A 18 4.56 -16.00 25.18
N TYR A 19 3.39 -15.72 25.72
CA TYR A 19 3.28 -15.26 27.11
C TYR A 19 3.80 -16.29 28.12
N PHE A 20 3.51 -17.58 27.94
CA PHE A 20 3.97 -18.65 28.81
C PHE A 20 5.47 -18.95 28.65
N LEU A 21 6.14 -18.53 27.58
CA LEU A 21 7.60 -18.61 27.45
C LEU A 21 8.34 -17.67 28.44
N GLY A 22 7.62 -16.71 29.03
CA GLY A 22 8.19 -15.74 29.95
C GLY A 22 8.81 -14.53 29.24
N ALA A 23 8.90 -13.43 29.98
CA ALA A 23 9.55 -12.22 29.49
C ALA A 23 11.08 -12.44 29.41
N PRO A 24 11.75 -11.97 28.34
CA PRO A 24 13.21 -11.94 28.28
C PRO A 24 13.80 -11.11 29.40
N ASP A 25 15.02 -11.47 29.82
CA ASP A 25 15.75 -10.75 30.87
C ASP A 25 15.92 -9.26 30.49
N GLY A 26 15.59 -8.40 31.44
CA GLY A 26 15.66 -6.93 31.25
C GLY A 26 14.41 -6.31 30.59
N LEU A 27 13.40 -7.09 30.19
CA LEU A 27 12.15 -6.56 29.65
C LEU A 27 11.04 -6.55 30.71
N ASN A 28 10.33 -5.42 30.84
CA ASN A 28 9.18 -5.29 31.73
C ASN A 28 8.08 -6.31 31.37
N PRO A 29 7.50 -7.06 32.34
CA PRO A 29 6.42 -8.03 32.08
C PRO A 29 5.20 -7.46 31.33
N ASN A 30 4.83 -6.20 31.59
CA ASN A 30 3.75 -5.52 30.85
C ASN A 30 4.12 -5.28 29.38
N ALA A 31 5.38 -4.95 29.09
CA ALA A 31 5.89 -4.81 27.75
C ALA A 31 5.86 -6.14 26.99
N TRP A 32 6.20 -7.24 27.69
CA TRP A 32 6.12 -8.58 27.11
C TRP A 32 4.69 -9.00 26.83
N LEU A 33 3.77 -8.84 27.80
CA LEU A 33 2.34 -9.12 27.58
C LEU A 33 1.77 -8.31 26.41
N TYR A 34 2.13 -7.03 26.34
CA TYR A 34 1.72 -6.16 25.23
C TYR A 34 2.23 -6.70 23.88
N PHE A 35 3.50 -7.09 23.82
CA PHE A 35 4.10 -7.68 22.62
C PHE A 35 3.42 -9.00 22.23
N CYS A 36 3.09 -9.87 23.18
CA CYS A 36 2.36 -11.12 22.90
C CYS A 36 1.00 -10.85 22.24
N ILE A 37 0.24 -9.87 22.74
CA ILE A 37 -1.03 -9.44 22.14
C ILE A 37 -0.80 -8.85 20.76
N PHE A 38 0.23 -8.01 20.60
CA PHE A 38 0.60 -7.42 19.32
C PHE A 38 0.95 -8.51 18.29
N MET A 39 1.73 -9.53 18.66
CA MET A 39 2.05 -10.66 17.79
C MET A 39 0.81 -11.49 17.44
N GLY A 40 -0.09 -11.71 18.39
CA GLY A 40 -1.40 -12.33 18.12
C GLY A 40 -2.18 -11.55 17.07
N MET A 41 -2.22 -10.21 17.18
CA MET A 41 -2.83 -9.34 16.17
C MET A 41 -2.18 -9.52 14.79
N ILE A 42 -0.84 -9.53 14.72
CA ILE A 42 -0.11 -9.70 13.44
C ILE A 42 -0.44 -11.05 12.81
N ILE A 43 -0.43 -12.14 13.58
CA ILE A 43 -0.83 -13.45 13.08
C ILE A 43 -2.28 -13.47 12.60
N GLY A 44 -3.19 -12.78 13.33
CA GLY A 44 -4.57 -12.60 12.89
C GLY A 44 -4.67 -11.86 11.55
N LEU A 45 -3.87 -10.79 11.37
CA LEU A 45 -3.82 -10.04 10.11
C LEU A 45 -3.22 -10.84 8.94
N ILE A 46 -2.33 -11.80 9.21
CA ILE A 46 -1.77 -12.70 8.19
C ILE A 46 -2.78 -13.78 7.79
N LEU A 47 -3.49 -14.33 8.77
CA LEU A 47 -4.45 -15.42 8.56
C LEU A 47 -5.83 -14.92 8.08
N GLU A 48 -6.18 -13.68 8.35
CA GLU A 48 -7.45 -13.01 8.01
C GLU A 48 -8.71 -13.86 8.27
N PRO A 49 -8.88 -14.45 9.45
CA PRO A 49 -10.06 -15.26 9.77
C PRO A 49 -11.38 -14.45 9.78
N VAL A 50 -11.26 -13.15 10.04
CA VAL A 50 -12.32 -12.13 10.04
C VAL A 50 -11.76 -10.84 9.44
N PRO A 51 -12.61 -9.82 9.10
CA PRO A 51 -12.11 -8.57 8.54
C PRO A 51 -11.00 -7.93 9.37
N SER A 52 -9.95 -7.47 8.69
CA SER A 52 -8.71 -6.96 9.32
C SER A 52 -8.93 -5.83 10.33
N GLY A 53 -9.92 -4.96 10.09
CA GLY A 53 -10.30 -3.91 11.05
C GLY A 53 -10.81 -4.47 12.38
N LEU A 54 -11.54 -5.59 12.35
CA LEU A 54 -12.04 -6.24 13.57
C LEU A 54 -10.89 -6.93 14.33
N ILE A 55 -9.93 -7.53 13.64
CA ILE A 55 -8.74 -8.14 14.25
C ILE A 55 -7.96 -7.09 15.04
N ALA A 56 -7.62 -5.98 14.39
CA ALA A 56 -6.85 -4.91 15.03
C ALA A 56 -7.60 -4.26 16.19
N LEU A 57 -8.91 -4.04 16.02
CA LEU A 57 -9.77 -3.51 17.08
C LEU A 57 -9.84 -4.48 18.28
N SER A 58 -9.95 -5.79 18.05
CA SER A 58 -9.99 -6.78 19.13
C SER A 58 -8.73 -6.78 19.99
N ALA A 59 -7.55 -6.71 19.37
CA ALA A 59 -6.28 -6.59 20.09
C ALA A 59 -6.21 -5.29 20.90
N LEU A 60 -6.63 -4.17 20.29
CA LEU A 60 -6.68 -2.87 20.96
C LEU A 60 -7.61 -2.90 22.18
N VAL A 61 -8.83 -3.45 22.02
CA VAL A 61 -9.82 -3.58 23.12
C VAL A 61 -9.25 -4.44 24.25
N LEU A 62 -8.54 -5.51 23.93
CA LEU A 62 -7.87 -6.33 24.95
C LEU A 62 -6.81 -5.54 25.72
N CYS A 63 -5.98 -4.75 25.04
CA CYS A 63 -5.00 -3.88 25.70
C CYS A 63 -5.66 -2.81 26.57
N ILE A 64 -6.78 -2.20 26.12
CA ILE A 64 -7.56 -1.24 26.91
C ILE A 64 -8.10 -1.92 28.19
N ALA A 65 -8.69 -3.12 28.07
CA ALA A 65 -9.25 -3.86 29.20
C ALA A 65 -8.17 -4.24 30.22
N LEU A 66 -6.99 -4.64 29.75
CA LEU A 66 -5.85 -4.94 30.60
C LEU A 66 -5.10 -3.68 31.07
N LYS A 67 -5.47 -2.48 30.59
CA LYS A 67 -4.89 -1.17 30.93
C LYS A 67 -3.39 -1.06 30.61
N ILE A 68 -2.93 -1.73 29.55
CA ILE A 68 -1.55 -1.76 29.07
C ILE A 68 -1.43 -1.02 27.74
N GLY A 69 -0.21 -0.55 27.40
CA GLY A 69 0.09 0.12 26.13
C GLY A 69 0.15 1.64 26.20
N ALA A 70 -0.50 2.28 27.18
CA ALA A 70 -0.44 3.73 27.39
C ALA A 70 0.90 4.18 28.02
N SER A 71 1.54 3.29 28.77
CA SER A 71 2.84 3.49 29.45
C SER A 71 3.45 2.12 29.78
N SER A 72 4.66 2.09 30.31
CA SER A 72 5.31 0.87 30.82
C SER A 72 4.60 0.27 32.05
N GLU A 73 3.82 1.08 32.76
CA GLU A 73 3.02 0.66 33.90
C GLU A 73 1.55 0.49 33.54
N VAL A 74 0.81 -0.20 34.40
CA VAL A 74 -0.65 -0.34 34.31
C VAL A 74 -1.30 1.04 34.45
N ALA A 75 -2.04 1.46 33.41
CA ALA A 75 -2.68 2.77 33.38
C ALA A 75 -4.00 2.82 34.18
N SER A 76 -4.50 4.02 34.50
CA SER A 76 -5.89 4.18 34.92
C SER A 76 -6.84 3.85 33.77
N ALA A 77 -8.09 3.49 34.07
CA ALA A 77 -9.10 3.18 33.05
C ALA A 77 -9.30 4.34 32.06
N ASN A 78 -9.36 5.59 32.54
CA ASN A 78 -9.49 6.77 31.69
C ASN A 78 -8.26 6.99 30.80
N LYS A 79 -7.05 6.76 31.29
CA LYS A 79 -5.83 6.86 30.50
C LYS A 79 -5.76 5.77 29.44
N ALA A 80 -6.15 4.54 29.76
CA ALA A 80 -6.18 3.41 28.83
C ALA A 80 -7.17 3.64 27.69
N ILE A 81 -8.40 4.07 27.96
CA ILE A 81 -9.38 4.36 26.92
C ILE A 81 -9.00 5.57 26.06
N SER A 82 -8.49 6.64 26.65
CA SER A 82 -8.03 7.83 25.92
C SER A 82 -6.87 7.48 25.00
N TRP A 83 -5.91 6.67 25.46
CA TRP A 83 -4.83 6.13 24.62
C TRP A 83 -5.40 5.23 23.51
N GLY A 84 -6.30 4.31 23.85
CA GLY A 84 -6.88 3.36 22.90
C GLY A 84 -7.58 4.05 21.73
N LEU A 85 -8.31 5.12 21.99
CA LEU A 85 -9.04 5.88 20.97
C LEU A 85 -8.17 6.91 20.23
N SER A 86 -6.94 7.19 20.67
CA SER A 86 -6.09 8.24 20.12
C SER A 86 -5.77 8.07 18.62
N GLY A 87 -5.68 6.83 18.15
CA GLY A 87 -5.45 6.53 16.74
C GLY A 87 -6.58 6.99 15.83
N TYR A 88 -7.83 6.96 16.30
CA TYR A 88 -9.00 7.40 15.51
C TYR A 88 -9.11 8.93 15.38
N ALA A 89 -8.47 9.69 16.25
CA ALA A 89 -8.33 11.14 16.12
C ALA A 89 -7.16 11.54 15.18
N ASN A 90 -6.41 10.57 14.67
CA ASN A 90 -5.25 10.86 13.82
C ASN A 90 -5.70 11.36 12.43
N LYS A 91 -5.10 12.48 12.00
CA LYS A 91 -5.41 13.14 10.71
C LYS A 91 -5.22 12.22 9.51
N THR A 92 -4.23 11.33 9.55
CA THR A 92 -3.91 10.41 8.46
C THR A 92 -4.94 9.28 8.34
N VAL A 93 -5.51 8.82 9.45
CA VAL A 93 -6.62 7.84 9.42
C VAL A 93 -7.82 8.42 8.68
N TRP A 94 -8.16 9.67 8.96
CA TRP A 94 -9.21 10.40 8.24
C TRP A 94 -8.87 10.64 6.77
N LEU A 95 -7.61 10.99 6.46
CA LEU A 95 -7.15 11.14 5.07
C LEU A 95 -7.39 9.86 4.27
N VAL A 96 -7.01 8.71 4.82
CA VAL A 96 -7.16 7.42 4.13
C VAL A 96 -8.64 7.03 4.03
N PHE A 97 -9.43 7.19 5.10
CA PHE A 97 -10.87 6.96 5.05
C PHE A 97 -11.54 7.73 3.91
N VAL A 98 -11.29 9.04 3.86
CA VAL A 98 -11.85 9.91 2.82
C VAL A 98 -11.37 9.53 1.42
N ALA A 99 -10.11 9.15 1.29
CA ALA A 99 -9.57 8.76 0.00
C ALA A 99 -10.25 7.49 -0.57
N PHE A 100 -10.71 6.56 0.28
CA PHE A 100 -11.57 5.46 -0.17
C PHE A 100 -12.92 5.94 -0.71
N ILE A 101 -13.49 7.02 -0.14
CA ILE A 101 -14.71 7.64 -0.66
C ILE A 101 -14.45 8.36 -1.98
N LEU A 102 -13.28 8.99 -2.16
CA LEU A 102 -12.86 9.55 -3.45
C LEU A 102 -12.79 8.46 -4.52
N GLY A 103 -12.22 7.29 -4.19
CA GLY A 103 -12.21 6.13 -5.09
C GLY A 103 -13.60 5.70 -5.54
N LEU A 104 -14.59 5.69 -4.64
CA LEU A 104 -16.00 5.42 -4.96
C LEU A 104 -16.57 6.48 -5.93
N GLY A 105 -16.15 7.74 -5.81
CA GLY A 105 -16.53 8.80 -6.74
C GLY A 105 -16.05 8.55 -8.16
N TYR A 106 -14.84 8.05 -8.33
CA TYR A 106 -14.33 7.64 -9.65
C TYR A 106 -15.11 6.48 -10.25
N GLU A 107 -15.50 5.52 -9.43
CA GLU A 107 -16.34 4.39 -9.86
C GLU A 107 -17.73 4.87 -10.30
N LYS A 108 -18.41 5.63 -9.45
CA LYS A 108 -19.79 6.10 -9.71
C LYS A 108 -19.90 7.14 -10.83
N SER A 109 -18.88 7.95 -11.05
CA SER A 109 -18.84 8.90 -12.17
C SER A 109 -18.46 8.25 -13.49
N LEU A 110 -17.88 7.03 -13.47
CA LEU A 110 -17.29 6.35 -14.62
C LEU A 110 -16.04 7.06 -15.20
N LEU A 111 -15.52 8.09 -14.54
CA LEU A 111 -14.36 8.85 -14.99
C LEU A 111 -13.13 7.95 -15.16
N GLY A 112 -12.90 7.02 -14.22
CA GLY A 112 -11.79 6.07 -14.31
C GLY A 112 -11.88 5.17 -15.54
N LYS A 113 -13.07 4.65 -15.86
CA LYS A 113 -13.31 3.85 -17.07
C LYS A 113 -13.01 4.69 -18.33
N ARG A 114 -13.48 5.93 -18.39
CA ARG A 114 -13.26 6.80 -19.54
C ARG A 114 -11.78 7.11 -19.76
N ILE A 115 -11.03 7.42 -18.69
CA ILE A 115 -9.57 7.67 -18.77
C ILE A 115 -8.85 6.44 -19.37
N ALA A 116 -9.13 5.25 -18.87
CA ALA A 116 -8.51 4.02 -19.38
C ALA A 116 -8.86 3.75 -20.85
N LEU A 117 -10.13 3.89 -21.23
CA LEU A 117 -10.57 3.68 -22.62
C LEU A 117 -9.97 4.73 -23.58
N LEU A 118 -9.81 5.99 -23.16
CA LEU A 118 -9.12 7.01 -23.95
C LEU A 118 -7.66 6.60 -24.22
N LEU A 119 -6.91 6.19 -23.20
CA LEU A 119 -5.53 5.77 -23.36
C LEU A 119 -5.40 4.50 -24.24
N ILE A 120 -6.31 3.53 -24.06
CA ILE A 120 -6.36 2.32 -24.90
C ILE A 120 -6.69 2.68 -26.34
N ARG A 121 -7.61 3.60 -26.60
CA ARG A 121 -7.94 4.08 -27.95
C ARG A 121 -6.73 4.67 -28.65
N PHE A 122 -5.94 5.49 -27.97
CA PHE A 122 -4.80 6.18 -28.58
C PHE A 122 -3.55 5.30 -28.71
N LEU A 123 -3.23 4.49 -27.68
CA LEU A 123 -2.00 3.72 -27.62
C LEU A 123 -2.23 2.22 -27.95
N GLY A 124 -3.47 1.72 -27.93
CA GLY A 124 -3.80 0.31 -27.97
C GLY A 124 -3.71 -0.37 -29.35
N GLN A 125 -3.05 0.23 -30.34
CA GLN A 125 -2.91 -0.34 -31.68
C GLN A 125 -1.87 -1.46 -31.77
N THR A 126 -1.00 -1.57 -30.80
CA THR A 126 0.01 -2.63 -30.67
C THR A 126 -0.01 -3.21 -29.26
N PRO A 127 0.40 -4.47 -29.08
CA PRO A 127 0.48 -5.08 -27.74
C PRO A 127 1.33 -4.26 -26.77
N LEU A 128 2.48 -3.74 -27.21
CA LEU A 128 3.33 -2.88 -26.39
C LEU A 128 2.62 -1.56 -26.04
N GLY A 129 1.95 -0.95 -27.01
CA GLY A 129 1.14 0.25 -26.78
C GLY A 129 0.00 0.02 -25.78
N LEU A 130 -0.65 -1.17 -25.81
CA LEU A 130 -1.63 -1.57 -24.79
C LEU A 130 -1.00 -1.63 -23.40
N GLY A 131 0.21 -2.19 -23.27
CA GLY A 131 0.92 -2.20 -22.01
C GLY A 131 1.17 -0.80 -21.46
N TYR A 132 1.60 0.14 -22.30
CA TYR A 132 1.75 1.54 -21.90
C TYR A 132 0.41 2.21 -21.58
N ALA A 133 -0.65 1.93 -22.33
CA ALA A 133 -1.99 2.45 -22.05
C ALA A 133 -2.46 2.04 -20.65
N ILE A 134 -2.25 0.78 -20.27
CA ILE A 134 -2.59 0.25 -18.95
C ILE A 134 -1.74 0.91 -17.87
N GLY A 135 -0.41 0.96 -18.04
CA GLY A 135 0.51 1.60 -17.09
C GLY A 135 0.20 3.07 -16.85
N LEU A 136 -0.10 3.83 -17.91
CA LEU A 136 -0.50 5.23 -17.81
C LEU A 136 -1.90 5.40 -17.19
N SER A 137 -2.82 4.47 -17.43
CA SER A 137 -4.13 4.47 -16.75
C SER A 137 -3.96 4.31 -15.24
N GLU A 138 -3.11 3.36 -14.80
CA GLU A 138 -2.75 3.23 -13.38
C GLU A 138 -2.13 4.51 -12.83
N LEU A 139 -1.20 5.12 -13.57
CA LEU A 139 -0.52 6.35 -13.15
C LEU A 139 -1.49 7.52 -12.96
N CYS A 140 -2.45 7.70 -13.88
CA CYS A 140 -3.45 8.76 -13.80
C CYS A 140 -4.42 8.59 -12.63
N LEU A 141 -4.74 7.36 -12.25
CA LEU A 141 -5.69 7.06 -11.18
C LEU A 141 -5.06 6.97 -9.79
N ALA A 142 -3.76 6.63 -9.73
CA ALA A 142 -3.08 6.32 -8.48
C ALA A 142 -3.08 7.45 -7.43
N PRO A 143 -2.92 8.73 -7.76
CA PRO A 143 -2.92 9.80 -6.76
C PRO A 143 -4.23 9.88 -5.95
N PHE A 144 -5.35 9.43 -6.53
CA PHE A 144 -6.69 9.69 -6.06
C PHE A 144 -7.40 8.47 -5.46
N ILE A 145 -6.90 7.25 -5.74
CA ILE A 145 -7.52 6.01 -5.29
C ILE A 145 -6.53 5.24 -4.41
N PRO A 146 -6.66 5.31 -3.08
CA PRO A 146 -5.66 4.80 -2.12
C PRO A 146 -5.71 3.29 -1.91
N SER A 147 -6.61 2.61 -2.58
CA SER A 147 -6.68 1.16 -2.61
C SER A 147 -6.26 0.68 -4.00
N ASN A 148 -5.09 0.07 -4.08
CA ASN A 148 -4.65 -0.57 -5.32
C ASN A 148 -5.60 -1.70 -5.75
N SER A 149 -6.27 -2.39 -4.82
CA SER A 149 -7.31 -3.37 -5.12
C SER A 149 -8.54 -2.73 -5.77
N ALA A 150 -9.01 -1.59 -5.25
CA ALA A 150 -10.14 -0.86 -5.84
C ALA A 150 -9.75 -0.24 -7.19
N ARG A 151 -8.56 0.36 -7.30
CA ARG A 151 -8.06 0.99 -8.51
C ARG A 151 -7.78 -0.03 -9.60
N SER A 152 -6.89 -0.95 -9.34
CA SER A 152 -6.45 -1.94 -10.33
C SER A 152 -7.46 -3.08 -10.49
N GLY A 153 -7.98 -3.62 -9.40
CA GLY A 153 -8.96 -4.71 -9.43
C GLY A 153 -10.38 -4.27 -9.76
N GLY A 154 -10.84 -3.13 -9.22
CA GLY A 154 -12.21 -2.68 -9.40
C GLY A 154 -12.45 -1.87 -10.68
N ILE A 155 -11.50 -1.03 -11.10
CA ILE A 155 -11.67 -0.15 -12.26
C ILE A 155 -10.94 -0.68 -13.49
N LEU A 156 -9.66 -1.04 -13.37
CA LEU A 156 -8.87 -1.42 -14.55
C LEU A 156 -9.04 -2.88 -14.94
N TYR A 157 -9.09 -3.80 -13.99
CA TYR A 157 -9.21 -5.24 -14.30
C TYR A 157 -10.44 -5.57 -15.17
N PRO A 158 -11.66 -5.06 -14.95
CA PRO A 158 -12.81 -5.31 -15.83
C PRO A 158 -12.55 -4.88 -17.27
N ILE A 159 -11.81 -3.80 -17.49
CA ILE A 159 -11.44 -3.30 -18.81
C ILE A 159 -10.35 -4.18 -19.43
N VAL A 160 -9.28 -4.43 -18.66
CA VAL A 160 -8.13 -5.21 -19.11
C VAL A 160 -8.53 -6.65 -19.41
N SER A 161 -9.38 -7.27 -18.60
CA SER A 161 -9.85 -8.66 -18.77
C SER A 161 -10.81 -8.83 -19.95
N SER A 162 -11.47 -7.77 -20.43
CA SER A 162 -12.33 -7.83 -21.61
C SER A 162 -11.56 -7.82 -22.94
N ILE A 163 -10.28 -7.41 -22.94
CA ILE A 163 -9.45 -7.29 -24.15
C ILE A 163 -9.00 -8.67 -24.71
N PRO A 164 -8.42 -9.58 -23.91
CA PRO A 164 -7.89 -10.83 -24.43
C PRO A 164 -8.93 -11.67 -25.21
N PRO A 165 -10.19 -11.84 -24.75
CA PRO A 165 -11.20 -12.60 -25.49
C PRO A 165 -11.50 -12.03 -26.88
N LEU A 166 -11.48 -10.68 -27.04
CA LEU A 166 -11.66 -10.03 -28.34
C LEU A 166 -10.59 -10.45 -29.36
N MET A 167 -9.41 -10.81 -28.85
CA MET A 167 -8.27 -11.24 -29.66
C MET A 167 -8.13 -12.77 -29.72
N GLY A 168 -9.13 -13.52 -29.23
CA GLY A 168 -9.10 -14.98 -29.18
C GLY A 168 -8.05 -15.55 -28.20
N SER A 169 -7.79 -14.84 -27.11
CA SER A 169 -6.95 -15.27 -25.99
C SER A 169 -7.84 -15.51 -24.78
N THR A 170 -7.83 -16.71 -24.24
CA THR A 170 -8.55 -17.06 -23.00
C THR A 170 -7.62 -17.85 -22.07
N PRO A 171 -7.94 -17.99 -20.78
CA PRO A 171 -7.11 -18.73 -19.84
C PRO A 171 -6.80 -20.17 -20.27
N ASN A 172 -7.77 -20.81 -20.93
CA ASN A 172 -7.66 -22.22 -21.37
C ASN A 172 -7.22 -22.37 -22.83
N ASN A 173 -7.17 -21.28 -23.61
CA ASN A 173 -6.82 -21.33 -25.02
C ASN A 173 -6.00 -20.10 -25.42
N ASN A 174 -4.73 -20.33 -25.74
CA ASN A 174 -3.74 -19.30 -26.15
C ASN A 174 -3.64 -18.14 -25.16
N PRO A 175 -3.42 -18.39 -23.84
CA PRO A 175 -3.28 -17.32 -22.85
C PRO A 175 -2.08 -16.40 -23.13
N ASP A 176 -1.04 -16.94 -23.78
CA ASP A 176 0.18 -16.26 -24.22
C ASP A 176 -0.05 -15.32 -25.42
N LYS A 177 -1.19 -15.45 -26.12
CA LYS A 177 -1.46 -14.60 -27.29
C LYS A 177 -1.40 -13.11 -26.93
N ILE A 178 -2.07 -12.72 -25.82
CA ILE A 178 -2.00 -11.37 -25.23
C ILE A 178 -2.37 -11.34 -23.74
N GLY A 179 -3.18 -12.30 -23.28
CA GLY A 179 -3.79 -12.26 -21.94
C GLY A 179 -2.77 -12.22 -20.83
N ALA A 180 -1.81 -13.14 -20.79
CA ALA A 180 -0.77 -13.19 -19.77
C ALA A 180 0.05 -11.88 -19.70
N TYR A 181 0.38 -11.30 -20.87
CA TYR A 181 1.09 -10.02 -20.95
C TYR A 181 0.31 -8.87 -20.31
N LEU A 182 -0.98 -8.72 -20.66
CA LEU A 182 -1.81 -7.61 -20.14
C LEU A 182 -2.05 -7.75 -18.64
N MET A 183 -2.33 -8.97 -18.16
CA MET A 183 -2.50 -9.22 -16.71
C MET A 183 -1.24 -8.91 -15.94
N TRP A 184 -0.07 -9.30 -16.46
CA TRP A 184 1.20 -9.03 -15.80
C TRP A 184 1.55 -7.53 -15.80
N VAL A 185 1.41 -6.84 -16.94
CA VAL A 185 1.69 -5.39 -17.01
C VAL A 185 0.78 -4.60 -16.08
N ALA A 186 -0.50 -4.94 -15.98
CA ALA A 186 -1.42 -4.27 -15.09
C ALA A 186 -1.00 -4.43 -13.61
N LEU A 187 -0.66 -5.65 -13.19
CA LEU A 187 -0.15 -5.92 -11.86
C LEU A 187 1.18 -5.18 -11.60
N ALA A 188 2.11 -5.28 -12.52
CA ALA A 188 3.42 -4.66 -12.38
C ALA A 188 3.31 -3.13 -12.28
N SER A 189 2.48 -2.51 -13.11
CA SER A 189 2.25 -1.06 -13.10
C SER A 189 1.58 -0.59 -11.81
N THR A 190 0.59 -1.33 -11.28
CA THR A 190 -0.05 -0.94 -10.02
C THR A 190 0.90 -1.01 -8.84
N CYS A 191 1.85 -1.94 -8.82
CA CYS A 191 2.89 -1.99 -7.78
C CYS A 191 3.79 -0.74 -7.80
N ILE A 192 4.19 -0.25 -8.98
CA ILE A 192 5.00 0.96 -9.13
C ILE A 192 4.23 2.19 -8.66
N THR A 193 3.02 2.39 -9.20
CA THR A 193 2.21 3.57 -8.88
C THR A 193 1.78 3.61 -7.42
N SER A 194 1.68 2.45 -6.76
CA SER A 194 1.42 2.33 -5.32
C SER A 194 2.55 2.89 -4.46
N SER A 195 3.81 2.83 -4.90
CA SER A 195 4.95 3.51 -4.24
C SER A 195 5.04 4.99 -4.61
N MET A 196 4.59 5.38 -5.81
CA MET A 196 4.83 6.70 -6.38
C MET A 196 4.09 7.83 -5.66
N PHE A 197 2.92 7.55 -5.11
CA PHE A 197 2.11 8.55 -4.42
C PHE A 197 1.77 8.12 -3.00
N LEU A 198 1.91 9.04 -2.06
CA LEU A 198 1.55 8.80 -0.66
C LEU A 198 0.12 8.26 -0.51
N THR A 199 -0.80 8.80 -1.30
CA THR A 199 -2.21 8.44 -1.29
C THR A 199 -2.57 7.23 -2.15
N ALA A 200 -1.62 6.59 -2.85
CA ALA A 200 -1.93 5.48 -3.77
C ALA A 200 -2.10 4.11 -3.08
N LEU A 201 -1.65 3.99 -1.82
CA LEU A 201 -1.69 2.76 -1.06
C LEU A 201 -1.90 3.08 0.43
N ALA A 202 -2.88 2.47 1.08
CA ALA A 202 -3.19 2.72 2.49
C ALA A 202 -2.01 2.46 3.46
N PRO A 203 -1.15 1.45 3.28
CA PRO A 203 0.08 1.27 4.05
C PRO A 203 1.09 2.42 4.00
N ASN A 204 1.13 3.24 2.94
CA ASN A 204 2.09 4.35 2.85
C ASN A 204 1.89 5.39 3.98
N PRO A 205 0.70 5.98 4.15
CA PRO A 205 0.46 6.90 5.25
C PRO A 205 0.51 6.21 6.63
N LEU A 206 0.21 4.92 6.74
CA LEU A 206 0.39 4.15 7.96
C LEU A 206 1.87 4.11 8.37
N ALA A 207 2.75 3.73 7.45
CA ALA A 207 4.19 3.66 7.69
C ALA A 207 4.76 5.04 8.07
N MET A 208 4.31 6.11 7.39
CA MET A 208 4.71 7.48 7.71
C MET A 208 4.29 7.89 9.14
N GLU A 209 3.09 7.54 9.59
CA GLU A 209 2.65 7.83 10.95
C GLU A 209 3.44 7.03 12.00
N ILE A 210 3.76 5.76 11.72
CA ILE A 210 4.61 4.95 12.59
C ILE A 210 6.00 5.59 12.69
N ALA A 211 6.63 5.95 11.56
CA ALA A 211 7.93 6.64 11.54
C ALA A 211 7.89 7.96 12.34
N THR A 212 6.83 8.75 12.17
CA THR A 212 6.66 10.03 12.89
C THR A 212 6.59 9.82 14.42
N LYS A 213 5.91 8.78 14.87
CA LYS A 213 5.90 8.42 16.32
C LYS A 213 7.27 7.99 16.83
N MET A 214 8.15 7.54 15.95
CA MET A 214 9.55 7.17 16.27
C MET A 214 10.54 8.34 16.16
N GLY A 215 10.06 9.55 15.85
CA GLY A 215 10.88 10.77 15.82
C GLY A 215 11.32 11.20 14.42
N VAL A 216 10.83 10.53 13.37
CA VAL A 216 11.07 10.90 11.97
C VAL A 216 10.16 12.07 11.57
N ASN A 217 10.70 13.07 10.86
CA ASN A 217 9.91 14.19 10.38
C ASN A 217 8.90 13.75 9.31
N LYS A 218 7.69 14.30 9.41
CA LYS A 218 6.64 14.03 8.43
C LYS A 218 6.93 14.74 7.12
N ILE A 219 6.92 13.99 6.01
CA ILE A 219 7.10 14.55 4.68
C ILE A 219 5.75 14.90 4.03
N SER A 220 5.77 15.92 3.14
CA SER A 220 4.58 16.32 2.40
C SER A 220 4.21 15.30 1.32
N TRP A 221 2.96 15.36 0.83
CA TRP A 221 2.53 14.56 -0.33
C TRP A 221 3.41 14.80 -1.56
N PHE A 222 3.76 16.06 -1.81
CA PHE A 222 4.60 16.45 -2.94
C PHE A 222 6.06 15.98 -2.77
N SER A 223 6.62 16.09 -1.56
CA SER A 223 7.98 15.58 -1.27
C SER A 223 8.05 14.05 -1.46
N TRP A 224 7.00 13.31 -1.06
CA TRP A 224 6.89 11.88 -1.33
C TRP A 224 6.93 11.58 -2.83
N PHE A 225 6.09 12.27 -3.61
CA PHE A 225 6.04 12.12 -5.06
C PHE A 225 7.41 12.41 -5.69
N LEU A 226 8.05 13.52 -5.33
CA LEU A 226 9.39 13.88 -5.84
C LEU A 226 10.44 12.83 -5.47
N ALA A 227 10.37 12.26 -4.27
CA ALA A 227 11.33 11.26 -3.81
C ALA A 227 11.30 9.98 -4.67
N PHE A 228 10.12 9.55 -5.11
CA PHE A 228 9.97 8.35 -5.95
C PHE A 228 9.97 8.63 -7.45
N LEU A 229 9.82 9.88 -7.88
CA LEU A 229 9.58 10.25 -9.28
C LEU A 229 10.59 9.66 -10.27
N PRO A 230 11.92 9.77 -10.11
CA PRO A 230 12.85 9.21 -11.08
C PRO A 230 12.75 7.68 -11.18
N CYS A 231 12.66 7.00 -10.05
CA CYS A 231 12.47 5.55 -9.99
C CYS A 231 11.16 5.14 -10.67
N GLY A 232 10.06 5.84 -10.36
CA GLY A 232 8.75 5.59 -10.94
C GLY A 232 8.73 5.76 -12.45
N VAL A 233 9.35 6.83 -12.98
CA VAL A 233 9.46 7.07 -14.43
C VAL A 233 10.25 5.96 -15.11
N VAL A 234 11.43 5.61 -14.57
CA VAL A 234 12.25 4.52 -15.11
C VAL A 234 11.45 3.21 -15.15
N LEU A 235 10.79 2.85 -14.04
CA LEU A 235 10.04 1.60 -13.95
C LEU A 235 8.80 1.58 -14.86
N ILE A 236 8.01 2.66 -14.94
CA ILE A 236 6.84 2.74 -15.83
C ILE A 236 7.24 2.60 -17.30
N LEU A 237 8.40 3.11 -17.68
CA LEU A 237 8.91 2.96 -19.05
C LEU A 237 9.47 1.55 -19.31
N LEU A 238 10.18 0.97 -18.34
CA LEU A 238 10.82 -0.34 -18.51
C LEU A 238 9.86 -1.52 -18.42
N VAL A 239 8.84 -1.43 -17.56
CA VAL A 239 7.96 -2.57 -17.26
C VAL A 239 7.19 -3.10 -18.47
N PRO A 240 6.48 -2.29 -19.28
CA PRO A 240 5.82 -2.81 -20.48
C PRO A 240 6.79 -3.45 -21.48
N LEU A 241 8.00 -2.88 -21.63
CA LEU A 241 9.06 -3.42 -22.49
C LEU A 241 9.60 -4.75 -21.97
N LEU A 242 9.91 -4.84 -20.68
CA LEU A 242 10.40 -6.08 -20.09
C LEU A 242 9.34 -7.16 -20.12
N ALA A 243 8.11 -6.82 -19.78
CA ALA A 243 6.97 -7.75 -19.87
C ALA A 243 6.75 -8.24 -21.32
N TYR A 244 6.89 -7.36 -22.30
CA TYR A 244 6.83 -7.73 -23.71
C TYR A 244 7.88 -8.77 -24.11
N LYS A 245 9.07 -8.69 -23.51
CA LYS A 245 10.17 -9.65 -23.75
C LYS A 245 10.00 -10.94 -22.93
N THR A 246 9.51 -10.86 -21.71
CA THR A 246 9.38 -12.02 -20.81
C THR A 246 8.12 -12.84 -21.06
N CYS A 247 6.97 -12.17 -21.22
CA CYS A 247 5.69 -12.82 -21.52
C CYS A 247 5.50 -13.14 -23.01
N LYS A 248 6.29 -12.49 -23.89
CA LYS A 248 6.34 -12.71 -25.36
C LYS A 248 4.96 -12.88 -26.01
N PRO A 249 4.11 -11.84 -26.02
CA PRO A 249 2.81 -11.97 -26.68
C PRO A 249 2.99 -12.32 -28.15
N THR A 250 2.24 -13.32 -28.63
CA THR A 250 2.34 -13.78 -30.03
C THR A 250 1.60 -12.87 -31.00
N LEU A 251 0.70 -12.03 -30.48
CA LEU A 251 -0.05 -11.04 -31.25
C LEU A 251 0.88 -9.92 -31.74
N LYS A 252 0.81 -9.57 -33.03
CA LYS A 252 1.64 -8.50 -33.63
C LYS A 252 0.94 -7.14 -33.70
N GLY A 253 -0.38 -7.12 -33.75
CA GLY A 253 -1.19 -5.90 -33.80
C GLY A 253 -2.47 -6.04 -33.01
N SER A 254 -3.03 -4.94 -32.55
CA SER A 254 -4.25 -4.87 -31.74
C SER A 254 -5.16 -3.70 -32.13
N LYS A 255 -5.25 -3.40 -33.43
CA LYS A 255 -6.11 -2.31 -33.95
C LYS A 255 -7.57 -2.51 -33.56
N GLU A 256 -8.05 -3.74 -33.50
CA GLU A 256 -9.41 -4.12 -33.08
C GLU A 256 -9.70 -3.65 -31.65
N VAL A 257 -8.69 -3.68 -30.77
CA VAL A 257 -8.82 -3.20 -29.38
C VAL A 257 -8.99 -1.69 -29.34
N SER A 258 -8.24 -0.96 -30.15
CA SER A 258 -8.41 0.51 -30.28
C SER A 258 -9.79 0.87 -30.84
N LEU A 259 -10.30 0.11 -31.80
CA LEU A 259 -11.66 0.27 -32.35
C LEU A 259 -12.73 -0.10 -31.32
N TRP A 260 -12.54 -1.16 -30.55
CA TRP A 260 -13.42 -1.53 -29.45
C TRP A 260 -13.47 -0.41 -28.39
N ALA A 261 -12.33 0.10 -27.96
CA ALA A 261 -12.28 1.19 -27.00
C ALA A 261 -12.98 2.46 -27.52
N LYS A 262 -12.87 2.74 -28.84
CA LYS A 262 -13.63 3.83 -29.49
C LYS A 262 -15.15 3.58 -29.38
N LYS A 263 -15.64 2.37 -29.71
CA LYS A 263 -17.06 2.02 -29.59
C LYS A 263 -17.57 2.12 -28.15
N GLU A 264 -16.78 1.64 -27.16
CA GLU A 264 -17.11 1.79 -25.74
C GLU A 264 -17.23 3.27 -25.35
N LEU A 265 -16.31 4.13 -25.81
CA LEU A 265 -16.39 5.58 -25.57
C LEU A 265 -17.60 6.22 -26.23
N GLU A 266 -17.96 5.80 -27.44
CA GLU A 266 -19.16 6.25 -28.14
C GLU A 266 -20.43 5.86 -27.39
N SER A 267 -20.49 4.62 -26.85
CA SER A 267 -21.59 4.16 -26.00
C SER A 267 -21.74 4.93 -24.69
N MET A 268 -20.62 5.40 -24.12
CA MET A 268 -20.62 6.30 -22.93
C MET A 268 -21.14 7.71 -23.27
N GLY A 269 -21.18 8.09 -24.55
CA GLY A 269 -21.59 9.41 -25.01
C GLY A 269 -20.61 10.53 -24.59
N ARG A 270 -21.11 11.77 -24.59
CA ARG A 270 -20.33 12.94 -24.12
C ARG A 270 -20.03 12.86 -22.63
N PHE A 271 -19.06 13.66 -22.18
CA PHE A 271 -18.76 13.77 -20.74
C PHE A 271 -20.03 14.15 -19.98
N SER A 272 -20.40 13.31 -19.02
CA SER A 272 -21.52 13.58 -18.13
C SER A 272 -21.16 14.69 -17.13
N LEU A 273 -22.15 15.37 -16.58
CA LEU A 273 -21.93 16.37 -15.54
C LEU A 273 -21.19 15.77 -14.32
N LYS A 274 -21.48 14.53 -13.96
CA LYS A 274 -20.79 13.83 -12.87
C LYS A 274 -19.30 13.60 -13.15
N GLU A 275 -18.93 13.25 -14.38
CA GLU A 275 -17.53 13.11 -14.79
C GLU A 275 -16.80 14.45 -14.75
N ILE A 276 -17.42 15.52 -15.25
CA ILE A 276 -16.84 16.88 -15.24
C ILE A 276 -16.63 17.36 -13.80
N LEU A 277 -17.64 17.22 -12.96
CA LEU A 277 -17.56 17.60 -11.54
C LEU A 277 -16.49 16.76 -10.80
N MET A 278 -16.45 15.44 -11.04
CA MET A 278 -15.43 14.59 -10.43
C MET A 278 -14.02 14.98 -10.88
N LEU A 279 -13.81 15.27 -12.16
CA LEU A 279 -12.53 15.74 -12.68
C LEU A 279 -12.14 17.09 -12.03
N SER A 280 -13.08 18.04 -11.93
CA SER A 280 -12.83 19.33 -11.29
C SER A 280 -12.46 19.20 -9.82
N LEU A 281 -13.18 18.36 -9.06
CA LEU A 281 -12.88 18.08 -7.66
C LEU A 281 -11.55 17.33 -7.47
N THR A 282 -11.21 16.47 -8.41
CA THR A 282 -9.90 15.80 -8.47
C THR A 282 -8.77 16.79 -8.63
N LEU A 283 -8.91 17.74 -9.58
CA LEU A 283 -7.91 18.80 -9.79
C LEU A 283 -7.81 19.71 -8.56
N LEU A 284 -8.94 20.05 -7.93
CA LEU A 284 -8.96 20.81 -6.69
C LEU A 284 -8.18 20.09 -5.57
N ALA A 285 -8.42 18.78 -5.39
CA ALA A 285 -7.71 17.97 -4.40
C ALA A 285 -6.20 17.95 -4.67
N LEU A 286 -5.81 17.75 -5.92
CA LEU A 286 -4.41 17.74 -6.34
C LEU A 286 -3.72 19.09 -6.06
N LEU A 287 -4.35 20.18 -6.44
CA LEU A 287 -3.85 21.55 -6.16
C LEU A 287 -3.73 21.79 -4.65
N GLY A 288 -4.71 21.34 -3.86
CA GLY A 288 -4.67 21.43 -2.41
C GLY A 288 -3.57 20.57 -1.76
N TRP A 289 -3.18 19.45 -2.36
CA TRP A 289 -2.06 18.63 -1.87
C TRP A 289 -0.70 19.18 -2.28
N ILE A 290 -0.59 19.78 -3.47
CA ILE A 290 0.66 20.39 -3.95
C ILE A 290 0.91 21.74 -3.26
N PHE A 291 -0.10 22.60 -3.23
CA PHE A 291 0.01 23.98 -2.74
C PHE A 291 -0.58 24.18 -1.33
N GLY A 292 -1.00 23.13 -0.65
CA GLY A 292 -1.66 23.24 0.65
C GLY A 292 -0.75 23.83 1.73
N LYS A 293 0.55 23.48 1.74
CA LYS A 293 1.51 24.01 2.73
C LYS A 293 1.60 25.55 2.71
N PRO A 294 1.83 26.21 1.56
CA PRO A 294 1.80 27.67 1.50
C PRO A 294 0.42 28.28 1.77
N LEU A 295 -0.67 27.56 1.53
CA LEU A 295 -2.04 28.02 1.81
C LEU A 295 -2.50 27.74 3.25
N GLY A 296 -1.67 27.16 4.11
CA GLY A 296 -2.05 26.75 5.46
C GLY A 296 -3.06 25.59 5.52
N LEU A 297 -3.26 24.87 4.42
CA LEU A 297 -4.20 23.76 4.32
C LEU A 297 -3.52 22.41 4.57
N HIS A 298 -4.05 21.63 5.50
CA HIS A 298 -3.58 20.27 5.74
C HIS A 298 -4.17 19.32 4.68
N ALA A 299 -3.37 18.34 4.23
CA ALA A 299 -3.81 17.36 3.20
C ALA A 299 -5.14 16.65 3.55
N SER A 300 -5.35 16.33 4.83
CA SER A 300 -6.61 15.74 5.30
C SER A 300 -7.79 16.71 5.22
N ALA A 301 -7.57 18.02 5.42
CA ALA A 301 -8.62 19.02 5.26
C ALA A 301 -9.03 19.13 3.80
N THR A 302 -8.08 19.19 2.87
CA THR A 302 -8.35 19.14 1.42
C THR A 302 -9.18 17.93 1.04
N ALA A 303 -8.81 16.74 1.54
CA ALA A 303 -9.57 15.52 1.26
C ALA A 303 -11.02 15.61 1.80
N LEU A 304 -11.19 16.04 3.06
CA LEU A 304 -12.53 16.20 3.67
C LEU A 304 -13.39 17.19 2.91
N ILE A 305 -12.84 18.34 2.49
CA ILE A 305 -13.55 19.33 1.65
C ILE A 305 -14.00 18.66 0.34
N THR A 306 -13.10 17.92 -0.32
CA THR A 306 -13.43 17.25 -1.59
C THR A 306 -14.55 16.23 -1.39
N MET A 307 -14.52 15.42 -0.32
CA MET A 307 -15.57 14.46 -0.01
C MET A 307 -16.94 15.14 0.21
N VAL A 308 -16.96 16.21 0.99
CA VAL A 308 -18.19 16.98 1.24
C VAL A 308 -18.75 17.56 -0.06
N LEU A 309 -17.89 18.14 -0.88
CA LEU A 309 -18.30 18.67 -2.20
C LEU A 309 -18.81 17.57 -3.13
N MET A 310 -18.20 16.38 -3.13
CA MET A 310 -18.71 15.23 -3.90
C MET A 310 -20.13 14.83 -3.49
N ALA A 311 -20.44 14.89 -2.19
CA ALA A 311 -21.79 14.59 -1.68
C ALA A 311 -22.79 15.70 -2.10
N PHE A 312 -22.44 16.96 -1.96
CA PHE A 312 -23.28 18.07 -2.43
C PHE A 312 -23.50 18.09 -3.94
N CYS A 313 -22.47 17.73 -4.72
CA CYS A 313 -22.57 17.56 -6.18
C CYS A 313 -23.30 16.26 -6.59
N LYS A 314 -23.80 15.47 -5.66
CA LYS A 314 -24.50 14.19 -5.90
C LYS A 314 -23.69 13.19 -6.74
N ILE A 315 -22.36 13.25 -6.68
CA ILE A 315 -21.49 12.23 -7.26
C ILE A 315 -21.59 10.95 -6.42
N VAL A 316 -21.53 11.11 -5.10
CA VAL A 316 -21.80 10.07 -4.11
C VAL A 316 -22.94 10.52 -3.19
N SER A 317 -23.79 9.60 -2.74
CA SER A 317 -24.80 9.89 -1.73
C SER A 317 -24.24 9.69 -0.32
N TYR A 318 -24.91 10.25 0.68
CA TYR A 318 -24.59 9.98 2.08
C TYR A 318 -24.68 8.47 2.41
N GLU A 319 -25.66 7.79 1.83
CA GLU A 319 -25.84 6.36 1.97
C GLU A 319 -24.67 5.55 1.36
N ASP A 320 -24.12 6.01 0.24
CA ASP A 320 -22.94 5.40 -0.39
C ASP A 320 -21.72 5.51 0.53
N ILE A 321 -21.56 6.64 1.22
CA ILE A 321 -20.48 6.83 2.19
C ILE A 321 -20.63 5.85 3.35
N ILE A 322 -21.82 5.75 3.95
CA ILE A 322 -22.08 4.86 5.09
C ILE A 322 -21.93 3.39 4.69
N LYS A 323 -22.40 3.00 3.51
CA LYS A 323 -22.32 1.62 3.01
C LYS A 323 -20.95 1.21 2.51
N ASN A 324 -19.96 2.10 2.48
CA ASN A 324 -18.61 1.76 2.03
C ASN A 324 -17.87 0.93 3.07
N LYS A 325 -18.09 -0.38 3.05
CA LYS A 325 -17.49 -1.35 3.99
C LYS A 325 -15.96 -1.27 3.98
N SER A 326 -15.34 -1.02 2.82
CA SER A 326 -13.87 -0.94 2.69
C SER A 326 -13.32 0.29 3.42
N ALA A 327 -13.98 1.45 3.29
CA ALA A 327 -13.59 2.67 3.99
C ALA A 327 -13.70 2.50 5.52
N PHE A 328 -14.78 1.91 6.02
CA PHE A 328 -14.94 1.67 7.45
C PHE A 328 -13.98 0.60 7.99
N ASN A 329 -13.75 -0.49 7.23
CA ASN A 329 -12.78 -1.50 7.64
C ASN A 329 -11.38 -0.91 7.75
N ILE A 330 -10.93 -0.09 6.78
CA ILE A 330 -9.62 0.55 6.83
C ILE A 330 -9.53 1.60 7.95
N PHE A 331 -10.62 2.32 8.25
CA PHE A 331 -10.68 3.26 9.36
C PHE A 331 -10.46 2.57 10.71
N LEU A 332 -11.17 1.46 10.97
CA LEU A 332 -11.00 0.64 12.16
C LEU A 332 -9.59 0.04 12.24
N LEU A 333 -9.10 -0.48 11.11
CA LEU A 333 -7.76 -1.06 11.01
C LEU A 333 -6.68 -0.05 11.35
N LEU A 334 -6.64 1.08 10.65
CA LEU A 334 -5.58 2.07 10.82
C LEU A 334 -5.62 2.76 12.18
N GLY A 335 -6.80 3.10 12.69
CA GLY A 335 -6.94 3.68 14.02
C GLY A 335 -6.37 2.77 15.11
N SER A 336 -6.76 1.48 15.06
CA SER A 336 -6.23 0.47 15.99
C SER A 336 -4.73 0.25 15.82
N LEU A 337 -4.25 0.05 14.58
CA LEU A 337 -2.83 -0.21 14.31
C LEU A 337 -1.92 0.92 14.74
N LEU A 338 -2.31 2.18 14.48
CA LEU A 338 -1.51 3.34 14.90
C LEU A 338 -1.41 3.43 16.42
N THR A 339 -2.51 3.15 17.13
CA THR A 339 -2.45 3.10 18.59
C THR A 339 -1.55 1.97 19.07
N MET A 340 -1.73 0.77 18.52
CA MET A 340 -0.94 -0.41 18.87
C MET A 340 0.55 -0.24 18.56
N ALA A 341 0.91 0.29 17.40
CA ALA A 341 2.31 0.57 17.05
C ALA A 341 2.95 1.61 17.99
N GLY A 342 2.20 2.67 18.35
CA GLY A 342 2.65 3.64 19.34
C GLY A 342 2.84 3.03 20.73
N GLY A 343 2.01 2.08 21.09
CA GLY A 343 2.11 1.36 22.36
C GLY A 343 3.41 0.57 22.52
N LEU A 344 3.97 -0.04 21.48
CA LEU A 344 5.28 -0.70 21.52
C LEU A 344 6.40 0.23 22.01
N LYS A 345 6.37 1.50 21.60
CA LYS A 345 7.29 2.53 22.10
C LYS A 345 7.00 2.87 23.56
N ASN A 346 5.73 3.10 23.90
CA ASN A 346 5.32 3.52 25.22
C ASN A 346 5.65 2.48 26.32
N VAL A 347 5.55 1.18 26.01
CA VAL A 347 5.91 0.11 26.95
C VAL A 347 7.41 -0.18 27.00
N GLY A 348 8.23 0.46 26.16
CA GLY A 348 9.69 0.29 26.13
C GLY A 348 10.19 -0.89 25.29
N PHE A 349 9.31 -1.62 24.59
CA PHE A 349 9.70 -2.79 23.82
C PHE A 349 10.66 -2.46 22.67
N LEU A 350 10.44 -1.33 21.96
CA LEU A 350 11.32 -0.90 20.85
C LEU A 350 12.74 -0.59 21.34
N ASN A 351 12.90 0.01 22.54
CA ASN A 351 14.22 0.26 23.13
C ASN A 351 14.93 -1.06 23.45
N PHE A 352 14.21 -2.04 23.99
CA PHE A 352 14.78 -3.36 24.30
C PHE A 352 15.33 -4.03 23.03
N ILE A 353 14.54 -4.10 21.95
CA ILE A 353 14.98 -4.68 20.68
C ILE A 353 16.13 -3.88 20.06
N GLY A 354 16.06 -2.53 20.13
CA GLY A 354 17.10 -1.65 19.61
C GLY A 354 18.45 -1.90 20.27
N ASN A 355 18.49 -2.00 21.60
CA ASN A 355 19.71 -2.30 22.36
C ASN A 355 20.28 -3.68 22.01
N ALA A 356 19.41 -4.70 21.87
CA ALA A 356 19.84 -6.04 21.46
C ALA A 356 20.44 -6.03 20.03
N ALA A 357 19.83 -5.28 19.10
CA ALA A 357 20.33 -5.13 17.74
C ALA A 357 21.66 -4.34 17.70
N GLN A 358 21.80 -3.30 18.52
CA GLN A 358 23.05 -2.53 18.62
C GLN A 358 24.22 -3.43 19.06
N ASN A 359 24.05 -4.21 20.11
CA ASN A 359 25.07 -5.14 20.59
C ASN A 359 25.52 -6.13 19.52
N PHE A 360 24.60 -6.60 18.68
CA PHE A 360 24.91 -7.50 17.56
C PHE A 360 25.66 -6.78 16.43
N LEU A 361 25.25 -5.55 16.09
CA LEU A 361 25.77 -4.78 14.94
C LEU A 361 27.12 -4.10 15.24
N GLU A 362 27.40 -3.72 16.50
CA GLU A 362 28.70 -3.21 16.91
C GLU A 362 29.83 -4.20 16.63
N HIS A 363 29.56 -5.50 16.74
CA HIS A 363 30.52 -6.54 16.38
C HIS A 363 30.67 -6.72 14.86
N ALA A 364 29.72 -6.26 14.04
CA ALA A 364 29.75 -6.43 12.59
C ALA A 364 30.50 -5.32 11.83
N ASN A 365 30.79 -4.18 12.47
CA ASN A 365 31.56 -3.04 11.94
C ASN A 365 31.15 -2.62 10.50
N LEU A 366 29.83 -2.59 10.23
CA LEU A 366 29.29 -2.31 8.90
C LEU A 366 29.34 -0.79 8.58
N ASP A 367 29.73 -0.47 7.35
CA ASP A 367 29.54 0.88 6.82
C ASP A 367 28.06 1.29 6.89
N PRO A 368 27.72 2.49 7.37
CA PRO A 368 26.33 2.94 7.54
C PRO A 368 25.48 2.86 6.26
N LEU A 369 26.09 3.13 5.09
CA LEU A 369 25.40 3.01 3.80
C LEU A 369 25.08 1.56 3.49
N ILE A 370 26.04 0.65 3.69
CA ILE A 370 25.85 -0.79 3.48
C ILE A 370 24.76 -1.30 4.43
N ALA A 371 24.78 -0.88 5.70
CA ALA A 371 23.76 -1.23 6.68
C ALA A 371 22.35 -0.78 6.22
N VAL A 372 22.20 0.45 5.75
CA VAL A 372 20.92 0.97 5.22
C VAL A 372 20.45 0.15 4.02
N LEU A 373 21.32 -0.11 3.03
CA LEU A 373 20.96 -0.89 1.84
C LEU A 373 20.57 -2.32 2.19
N PHE A 374 21.28 -2.93 3.14
CA PHE A 374 20.98 -4.28 3.63
C PHE A 374 19.62 -4.32 4.36
N ILE A 375 19.34 -3.38 5.26
CA ILE A 375 18.08 -3.25 5.97
C ILE A 375 16.92 -3.09 5.00
N VAL A 376 17.06 -2.21 4.00
CA VAL A 376 16.04 -1.98 2.97
C VAL A 376 15.81 -3.24 2.13
N ALA A 377 16.87 -3.91 1.69
CA ALA A 377 16.76 -5.14 0.92
C ALA A 377 16.11 -6.27 1.74
N LEU A 378 16.50 -6.43 3.00
CA LEU A 378 15.91 -7.43 3.90
C LEU A 378 14.42 -7.14 4.17
N PHE A 379 14.06 -5.88 4.43
CA PHE A 379 12.66 -5.45 4.58
C PHE A 379 11.86 -5.75 3.30
N TYR A 380 12.38 -5.38 2.13
CA TYR A 380 11.75 -5.66 0.85
C TYR A 380 11.54 -7.16 0.62
N LEU A 381 12.57 -7.98 0.80
CA LEU A 381 12.52 -9.42 0.58
C LEU A 381 11.66 -10.15 1.63
N SER A 382 11.58 -9.65 2.87
CA SER A 382 10.73 -10.26 3.90
C SER A 382 9.25 -10.26 3.52
N HIS A 383 8.85 -9.48 2.49
CA HIS A 383 7.48 -9.50 1.97
C HIS A 383 7.07 -10.85 1.35
N TYR A 384 8.00 -11.72 1.00
CA TYR A 384 7.68 -13.11 0.61
C TYR A 384 6.87 -13.88 1.68
N PHE A 385 6.95 -13.48 2.94
CA PHE A 385 6.24 -14.11 4.05
C PHE A 385 4.87 -13.47 4.34
N PHE A 386 4.48 -12.42 3.61
CA PHE A 386 3.26 -11.66 3.88
C PHE A 386 2.31 -11.66 2.69
N ALA A 387 1.03 -11.96 2.94
CA ALA A 387 -0.04 -11.88 1.95
C ALA A 387 -0.62 -10.46 1.80
N SER A 388 -0.19 -9.51 2.62
CA SER A 388 -0.71 -8.14 2.64
C SER A 388 0.39 -7.15 3.01
N ILE A 389 0.50 -6.07 2.23
CA ILE A 389 1.43 -4.97 2.52
C ILE A 389 1.09 -4.31 3.86
N THR A 390 -0.20 -4.21 4.21
CA THR A 390 -0.63 -3.66 5.51
C THR A 390 -0.12 -4.53 6.67
N ALA A 391 -0.27 -5.85 6.56
CA ALA A 391 0.23 -6.78 7.58
C ALA A 391 1.76 -6.68 7.70
N HIS A 392 2.48 -6.60 6.58
CA HIS A 392 3.93 -6.44 6.57
C HIS A 392 4.38 -5.15 7.28
N VAL A 393 3.79 -3.99 6.92
CA VAL A 393 4.09 -2.70 7.58
C VAL A 393 3.79 -2.78 9.07
N SER A 394 2.65 -3.35 9.44
CA SER A 394 2.24 -3.47 10.85
C SER A 394 3.17 -4.33 11.68
N ALA A 395 3.70 -5.40 11.09
CA ALA A 395 4.57 -6.35 11.77
C ALA A 395 6.02 -5.85 11.86
N LEU A 396 6.57 -5.36 10.77
CA LEU A 396 8.02 -5.19 10.62
C LEU A 396 8.49 -3.74 10.56
N PHE A 397 7.67 -2.80 10.09
CA PHE A 397 8.16 -1.46 9.82
C PHE A 397 8.77 -0.77 11.06
N ALA A 398 8.05 -0.78 12.20
CA ALA A 398 8.55 -0.21 13.45
C ALA A 398 9.84 -0.91 13.95
N LEU A 399 9.94 -2.23 13.75
CA LEU A 399 11.11 -3.02 14.11
C LEU A 399 12.34 -2.59 13.29
N PHE A 400 12.18 -2.50 11.96
CA PHE A 400 13.28 -2.13 11.07
C PHE A 400 13.75 -0.67 11.27
N VAL A 401 12.82 0.25 11.51
CA VAL A 401 13.16 1.64 11.88
C VAL A 401 13.85 1.68 13.24
N GLY A 402 13.37 0.89 14.21
CA GLY A 402 13.97 0.76 15.55
C GLY A 402 15.40 0.23 15.48
N ILE A 403 15.67 -0.83 14.72
CA ILE A 403 17.02 -1.35 14.49
C ILE A 403 17.91 -0.25 13.90
N GLY A 404 17.44 0.41 12.84
CA GLY A 404 18.21 1.47 12.18
C GLY A 404 18.55 2.67 13.09
N SER A 405 17.69 2.97 14.06
CA SER A 405 17.92 4.08 15.00
C SER A 405 19.10 3.86 15.96
N HIS A 406 19.54 2.61 16.12
CA HIS A 406 20.66 2.23 17.00
C HIS A 406 21.96 1.99 16.23
N ILE A 407 21.98 2.12 14.90
CA ILE A 407 23.20 1.99 14.11
C ILE A 407 23.87 3.37 13.99
N GLN A 408 25.11 3.46 14.48
CA GLN A 408 25.87 4.69 14.42
C GLN A 408 26.09 5.17 12.98
N GLY A 409 25.83 6.44 12.71
CA GLY A 409 25.97 7.04 11.37
C GLY A 409 24.80 6.81 10.41
N VAL A 410 23.78 6.04 10.78
CA VAL A 410 22.56 5.87 9.96
C VAL A 410 21.63 7.08 10.14
N ASN A 411 21.27 7.72 9.04
CA ASN A 411 20.23 8.75 9.04
C ASN A 411 18.85 8.10 9.07
N LEU A 412 18.15 8.24 10.21
CA LEU A 412 16.85 7.61 10.43
C LEU A 412 15.76 8.14 9.49
N GLN A 413 15.83 9.42 9.10
CA GLN A 413 14.92 10.03 8.13
C GLN A 413 15.05 9.37 6.76
N GLU A 414 16.28 9.17 6.27
CA GLU A 414 16.56 8.52 4.99
C GLU A 414 16.16 7.05 5.00
N LEU A 415 16.56 6.30 6.02
CA LEU A 415 16.20 4.88 6.16
C LEU A 415 14.68 4.70 6.16
N SER A 416 13.96 5.46 6.99
CA SER A 416 12.52 5.38 7.07
C SER A 416 11.86 5.70 5.73
N LEU A 417 12.37 6.69 5.01
CA LEU A 417 11.86 7.04 3.69
C LEU A 417 12.08 5.91 2.67
N PHE A 418 13.25 5.26 2.67
CA PHE A 418 13.50 4.12 1.79
C PHE A 418 12.57 2.95 2.11
N LEU A 419 12.37 2.61 3.38
CA LEU A 419 11.43 1.57 3.78
C LEU A 419 9.99 1.90 3.31
N MET A 420 9.55 3.14 3.50
CA MET A 420 8.22 3.60 3.08
C MET A 420 8.04 3.56 1.56
N LEU A 421 9.01 4.04 0.79
CA LEU A 421 8.94 4.09 -0.68
C LEU A 421 9.01 2.70 -1.33
N SER A 422 9.53 1.68 -0.64
CA SER A 422 9.58 0.30 -1.15
C SER A 422 8.25 -0.45 -1.06
N LEU A 423 7.25 0.05 -0.31
CA LEU A 423 6.03 -0.68 0.04
C LEU A 423 5.19 -1.13 -1.15
N GLY A 424 4.99 -0.27 -2.14
CA GLY A 424 4.19 -0.62 -3.32
C GLY A 424 4.89 -1.64 -4.21
N ILE A 425 6.18 -1.40 -4.49
CA ILE A 425 6.96 -2.22 -5.44
C ILE A 425 7.21 -3.65 -4.95
N MET A 426 7.21 -3.91 -3.64
CA MET A 426 7.37 -5.27 -3.13
C MET A 426 6.13 -6.16 -3.37
N GLY A 427 4.96 -5.58 -3.66
CA GLY A 427 3.74 -6.33 -3.93
C GLY A 427 3.79 -7.23 -5.17
N ILE A 428 4.80 -7.07 -6.05
CA ILE A 428 5.00 -7.88 -7.26
C ILE A 428 5.58 -9.27 -6.97
N LEU A 429 6.20 -9.47 -5.80
CA LEU A 429 7.05 -10.62 -5.48
C LEU A 429 6.27 -11.95 -5.50
N THR A 430 5.01 -11.96 -5.10
CA THR A 430 4.23 -13.20 -4.90
C THR A 430 2.81 -13.10 -5.46
N PRO A 431 2.17 -14.24 -5.77
CA PRO A 431 0.76 -14.27 -6.19
C PRO A 431 -0.23 -13.72 -5.15
N TYR A 432 0.22 -13.52 -3.94
CA TYR A 432 -0.58 -13.05 -2.80
C TYR A 432 -0.02 -11.76 -2.16
N GLY A 433 1.06 -11.19 -2.68
CA GLY A 433 1.77 -10.05 -2.05
C GLY A 433 0.94 -8.77 -1.92
N THR A 434 -0.09 -8.61 -2.76
CA THR A 434 -1.02 -7.49 -2.67
C THR A 434 -2.39 -7.89 -3.21
N GLY A 435 -3.44 -7.12 -2.91
CA GLY A 435 -4.79 -7.41 -3.40
C GLY A 435 -4.89 -7.61 -4.92
N PRO A 436 -4.32 -6.73 -5.76
CA PRO A 436 -4.26 -6.95 -7.20
C PRO A 436 -3.57 -8.26 -7.62
N SER A 437 -2.53 -8.72 -6.90
CA SER A 437 -1.84 -9.99 -7.24
C SER A 437 -2.80 -11.16 -7.28
N THR A 438 -3.69 -11.28 -6.28
CA THR A 438 -4.69 -12.36 -6.22
C THR A 438 -5.72 -12.26 -7.35
N ILE A 439 -6.09 -11.05 -7.76
CA ILE A 439 -7.06 -10.81 -8.84
C ILE A 439 -6.46 -11.20 -10.19
N TYR A 440 -5.26 -10.69 -10.51
CA TYR A 440 -4.59 -10.99 -11.77
C TYR A 440 -4.14 -12.44 -11.87
N TYR A 441 -3.66 -13.04 -10.79
CA TYR A 441 -3.36 -14.47 -10.73
C TYR A 441 -4.63 -15.32 -10.88
N GLY A 442 -5.69 -14.96 -10.15
CA GLY A 442 -7.00 -15.64 -10.22
C GLY A 442 -7.68 -15.55 -11.59
N SER A 443 -7.24 -14.64 -12.48
CA SER A 443 -7.71 -14.56 -13.86
C SER A 443 -7.41 -15.80 -14.69
N GLY A 444 -6.45 -16.64 -14.26
CA GLY A 444 -6.08 -17.90 -14.90
C GLY A 444 -5.20 -17.76 -16.15
N TYR A 445 -4.85 -16.55 -16.60
CA TYR A 445 -3.97 -16.33 -17.75
C TYR A 445 -2.50 -16.65 -17.49
N ILE A 446 -2.06 -16.59 -16.22
CA ILE A 446 -0.66 -16.77 -15.85
C ILE A 446 -0.51 -18.06 -15.04
N PRO A 447 0.19 -19.08 -15.55
CA PRO A 447 0.49 -20.29 -14.79
C PRO A 447 1.29 -19.95 -13.52
N SER A 448 1.09 -20.72 -12.46
CA SER A 448 1.76 -20.48 -11.16
C SER A 448 3.29 -20.39 -11.29
N LYS A 449 3.90 -21.31 -12.04
CA LYS A 449 5.35 -21.31 -12.27
C LYS A 449 5.86 -20.02 -12.90
N ASP A 450 5.13 -19.49 -13.88
CA ASP A 450 5.50 -18.26 -14.59
C ASP A 450 5.27 -17.05 -13.69
N PHE A 451 4.21 -17.05 -12.87
CA PHE A 451 3.97 -15.96 -11.93
C PHE A 451 5.14 -15.82 -10.93
N TRP A 452 5.60 -16.92 -10.33
CA TRP A 452 6.75 -16.91 -9.43
C TRP A 452 8.04 -16.47 -10.12
N LYS A 453 8.27 -16.97 -11.35
CA LYS A 453 9.43 -16.59 -12.16
C LYS A 453 9.42 -15.10 -12.49
N TRP A 454 8.30 -14.58 -12.95
CA TRP A 454 8.19 -13.15 -13.30
C TRP A 454 8.20 -12.29 -12.04
N GLY A 455 7.56 -12.72 -10.96
CA GLY A 455 7.62 -12.06 -9.66
C GLY A 455 9.04 -11.86 -9.17
N PHE A 456 9.89 -12.89 -9.29
CA PHE A 456 11.31 -12.80 -8.97
C PHE A 456 12.06 -11.83 -9.90
N ILE A 457 11.89 -11.96 -11.24
CA ILE A 457 12.59 -11.11 -12.22
C ILE A 457 12.22 -9.63 -12.03
N PHE A 458 10.91 -9.33 -11.94
CA PHE A 458 10.44 -7.96 -11.79
C PHE A 458 10.71 -7.42 -10.38
N GLY A 459 10.58 -8.25 -9.36
CA GLY A 459 10.92 -7.87 -7.98
C GLY A 459 12.40 -7.52 -7.84
N PHE A 460 13.29 -8.31 -8.45
CA PHE A 460 14.72 -8.00 -8.49
C PHE A 460 15.00 -6.71 -9.27
N LEU A 461 14.39 -6.54 -10.45
CA LEU A 461 14.51 -5.29 -11.21
C LEU A 461 14.07 -4.08 -10.38
N TYR A 462 12.92 -4.19 -9.68
CA TYR A 462 12.40 -3.10 -8.86
C TYR A 462 13.36 -2.75 -7.74
N LEU A 463 13.87 -3.75 -7.04
CA LEU A 463 14.85 -3.53 -5.98
C LEU A 463 16.13 -2.88 -6.51
N VAL A 464 16.69 -3.37 -7.64
CA VAL A 464 17.89 -2.81 -8.25
C VAL A 464 17.67 -1.35 -8.68
N VAL A 465 16.58 -1.05 -9.40
CA VAL A 465 16.27 0.33 -9.82
C VAL A 465 16.00 1.20 -8.59
N PHE A 466 15.33 0.68 -7.58
CA PHE A 466 15.09 1.41 -6.33
C PHE A 466 16.40 1.79 -5.63
N LEU A 467 17.31 0.84 -5.45
CA LEU A 467 18.60 1.10 -4.77
C LEU A 467 19.55 1.94 -5.62
N SER A 468 19.53 1.79 -6.96
CA SER A 468 20.47 2.49 -7.85
C SER A 468 19.98 3.88 -8.32
N VAL A 469 18.68 4.11 -8.38
CA VAL A 469 18.08 5.38 -8.84
C VAL A 469 17.44 6.16 -7.70
N CYS A 470 16.56 5.51 -6.91
CA CYS A 470 15.82 6.19 -5.86
C CYS A 470 16.74 6.59 -4.69
N ALA A 471 17.59 5.70 -4.21
CA ALA A 471 18.43 5.98 -3.05
C ALA A 471 19.42 7.14 -3.29
N PRO A 472 20.19 7.21 -4.40
CA PRO A 472 21.02 8.37 -4.71
C PRO A 472 20.21 9.67 -4.90
N TRP A 473 19.04 9.58 -5.55
CA TRP A 473 18.17 10.72 -5.78
C TRP A 473 17.62 11.29 -4.47
N VAL A 474 17.13 10.44 -3.56
CA VAL A 474 16.63 10.86 -2.25
C VAL A 474 17.74 11.57 -1.45
N LYS A 475 18.96 11.05 -1.45
CA LYS A 475 20.11 11.74 -0.85
C LYS A 475 20.34 13.12 -1.45
N PHE A 476 20.25 13.24 -2.78
CA PHE A 476 20.43 14.52 -3.46
C PHE A 476 19.34 15.55 -3.10
N ILE A 477 18.07 15.13 -3.01
CA ILE A 477 16.97 16.05 -2.68
C ILE A 477 16.80 16.31 -1.19
N ALA A 478 17.27 15.40 -0.32
CA ALA A 478 17.14 15.53 1.13
C ALA A 478 17.73 16.85 1.66
N TYR A 479 18.82 17.30 1.05
CA TYR A 479 19.46 18.59 1.38
C TYR A 479 18.64 19.83 0.94
N ARG A 480 17.64 19.70 0.09
CA ARG A 480 16.91 20.83 -0.52
C ARG A 480 15.40 20.85 -0.26
N TRP A 481 14.75 19.69 -0.06
CA TRP A 481 13.28 19.58 -0.13
C TRP A 481 12.66 18.70 0.98
N LEU A 482 13.41 17.97 1.74
CA LEU A 482 12.96 17.14 2.87
C LEU A 482 13.34 17.76 4.19
#